data_4ac86b82e9c9fb1ea8848eafc7eadf76
#
_entry.id   4ac86b82e9c9fb1ea8848eafc7eadf76
#
_cell.length_a   1.000
_cell.length_b   1.000
_cell.length_c   1.000
_cell.angle_alpha   90.00
_cell.angle_beta   90.00
_cell.angle_gamma   90.00
#
_symmetry.space_group_name_H-M   'P 1'
#
loop_
_entity.id
_entity.type
_entity.pdbx_description
1 polymer ?
#
loop_
_entity_poly.entity_id
_entity_poly.type
_entity_poly.pdbx_seq_one_letter_code
_entity_poly.pdbx_strand_id
1 'polypeptide(L)'
;MERPTIRFGIWALVHGSRAALQDPDEPYDASWERNRDLILEAERLGFDSTLVAQHTVNPRPAMEDQLEAWTSSAALAALTDRIEIITAIKPLLYHPVVLAKMALQIEHISRGRFALNLVNAWNRPELEKAGIGFPEHDARYDYGREWISVVEPLMRGEALTFKGTHFNVSDYKLRPVDAYRTRPRLYVGGESEPARGLVADWGDVWFINGQPLADVQSLIADVSRRPRKGAPLRFGLSAFVIARETEAAARAELARLFALAAKDVDIRAEQHANTDPRSVMAQTLAKTPRVGSNGGTGAGLVGSYDQVAERIVAFNRAGIETFMLQYQPFEAEMRRFAAEIMPRVRRLG
;
A
#
# COMPACT_ATOMS: atom_id res chain seq x y z
N MET A 1 25.22 -9.82 0.56
CA MET A 1 24.48 -8.57 0.79
C MET A 1 24.06 -8.53 2.25
N GLU A 2 24.20 -7.39 2.88
CA GLU A 2 23.72 -7.17 4.25
C GLU A 2 22.20 -7.29 4.26
N ARG A 3 21.65 -7.92 5.31
CA ARG A 3 20.21 -8.14 5.43
C ARG A 3 19.52 -6.79 5.64
N PRO A 4 18.43 -6.47 4.91
CA PRO A 4 17.73 -5.20 5.11
C PRO A 4 17.10 -5.13 6.51
N THR A 5 17.06 -3.94 7.09
CA THR A 5 16.36 -3.68 8.35
C THR A 5 14.87 -3.94 8.17
N ILE A 6 14.27 -4.72 9.08
CA ILE A 6 12.83 -4.99 9.05
C ILE A 6 12.08 -3.77 9.53
N ARG A 7 11.09 -3.33 8.74
CA ARG A 7 10.20 -2.22 9.03
C ARG A 7 8.75 -2.70 9.02
N PHE A 8 7.97 -2.24 9.98
CA PHE A 8 6.55 -2.56 10.07
C PHE A 8 5.69 -1.34 9.80
N GLY A 9 4.72 -1.50 8.94
CA GLY A 9 3.71 -0.50 8.66
C GLY A 9 2.31 -1.04 8.82
N ILE A 10 1.33 -0.13 8.89
CA ILE A 10 -0.09 -0.47 8.91
C ILE A 10 -0.84 0.26 7.80
N TRP A 11 -1.94 -0.34 7.37
CA TRP A 11 -2.90 0.35 6.51
C TRP A 11 -3.72 1.33 7.34
N ALA A 12 -3.84 2.57 6.87
CA ALA A 12 -4.84 3.50 7.39
C ALA A 12 -6.25 3.00 7.00
N LEU A 13 -7.19 3.10 7.94
CA LEU A 13 -8.57 2.61 7.76
C LEU A 13 -9.47 3.64 7.05
N VAL A 14 -8.95 4.31 6.03
CA VAL A 14 -9.66 5.37 5.29
C VAL A 14 -10.95 4.91 4.59
N HIS A 15 -11.22 3.62 4.58
CA HIS A 15 -12.42 2.98 4.06
C HIS A 15 -12.92 1.85 4.98
N GLY A 16 -12.63 1.93 6.28
CA GLY A 16 -12.96 0.91 7.27
C GLY A 16 -12.14 -0.38 7.14
N SER A 17 -12.41 -1.36 7.99
CA SER A 17 -11.79 -2.69 7.91
C SER A 17 -12.33 -3.50 6.72
N ARG A 18 -11.53 -4.45 6.22
CA ARG A 18 -11.83 -5.17 4.98
C ARG A 18 -11.76 -6.69 5.06
N ALA A 19 -11.43 -7.26 6.20
CA ALA A 19 -11.33 -8.72 6.27
C ALA A 19 -12.70 -9.39 6.22
N ALA A 20 -13.65 -8.93 7.03
CA ALA A 20 -15.05 -9.32 7.03
C ALA A 20 -15.89 -8.12 7.49
N LEU A 21 -16.91 -7.75 6.69
CA LEU A 21 -17.76 -6.57 6.97
C LEU A 21 -18.71 -6.76 8.14
N GLN A 22 -19.10 -8.00 8.41
CA GLN A 22 -20.10 -8.36 9.42
C GLN A 22 -19.45 -8.88 10.71
N ASP A 23 -18.19 -8.55 10.96
CA ASP A 23 -17.54 -8.92 12.21
C ASP A 23 -18.08 -8.04 13.35
N PRO A 24 -18.77 -8.63 14.36
CA PRO A 24 -19.31 -7.86 15.49
C PRO A 24 -18.21 -7.23 16.35
N ASP A 25 -16.99 -7.77 16.32
CA ASP A 25 -15.86 -7.27 17.09
C ASP A 25 -15.17 -6.09 16.39
N GLU A 26 -15.49 -5.86 15.10
CA GLU A 26 -15.02 -4.71 14.35
C GLU A 26 -16.13 -4.12 13.49
N PRO A 27 -16.97 -3.23 14.06
CA PRO A 27 -17.98 -2.52 13.29
C PRO A 27 -17.31 -1.62 12.24
N TYR A 28 -17.99 -1.44 11.12
CA TYR A 28 -17.53 -0.54 10.08
C TYR A 28 -17.38 0.90 10.63
N ASP A 29 -16.20 1.46 10.51
CA ASP A 29 -15.91 2.85 10.85
C ASP A 29 -14.71 3.35 10.04
N ALA A 30 -14.94 4.33 9.17
CA ALA A 30 -13.93 5.04 8.38
C ALA A 30 -13.79 6.50 8.84
N SER A 31 -14.16 6.83 10.07
CA SER A 31 -14.07 8.21 10.59
C SER A 31 -12.64 8.73 10.63
N TRP A 32 -12.52 10.05 10.52
CA TRP A 32 -11.23 10.73 10.70
C TRP A 32 -10.66 10.49 12.09
N GLU A 33 -11.50 10.56 13.12
CA GLU A 33 -11.12 10.37 14.52
C GLU A 33 -10.46 9.02 14.74
N ARG A 34 -11.08 7.94 14.26
CA ARG A 34 -10.52 6.58 14.33
C ARG A 34 -9.18 6.48 13.59
N ASN A 35 -9.10 7.00 12.38
CA ASN A 35 -7.86 6.97 11.59
C ASN A 35 -6.73 7.73 12.25
N ARG A 36 -6.99 8.95 12.74
CA ARG A 36 -6.02 9.76 13.49
C ARG A 36 -5.50 9.00 14.70
N ASP A 37 -6.40 8.50 15.53
CA ASP A 37 -6.04 7.85 16.80
C ASP A 37 -5.30 6.55 16.58
N LEU A 38 -5.68 5.76 15.56
CA LEU A 38 -5.00 4.56 15.12
C LEU A 38 -3.54 4.84 14.71
N ILE A 39 -3.32 5.87 13.88
CA ILE A 39 -1.97 6.18 13.40
C ILE A 39 -1.08 6.74 14.50
N LEU A 40 -1.62 7.58 15.37
CA LEU A 40 -0.90 8.08 16.56
C LEU A 40 -0.55 6.93 17.52
N GLU A 41 -1.44 5.96 17.69
CA GLU A 41 -1.15 4.77 18.49
C GLU A 41 -0.09 3.89 17.83
N ALA A 42 -0.19 3.65 16.52
CA ALA A 42 0.81 2.87 15.77
C ALA A 42 2.20 3.48 15.90
N GLU A 43 2.34 4.79 15.78
CA GLU A 43 3.61 5.49 16.00
C GLU A 43 4.15 5.29 17.41
N ARG A 44 3.29 5.35 18.44
CA ARG A 44 3.69 5.09 19.84
C ARG A 44 4.14 3.65 20.06
N LEU A 45 3.50 2.71 19.40
CA LEU A 45 3.83 1.28 19.45
C LEU A 45 5.10 0.93 18.66
N GLY A 46 5.66 1.87 17.88
CA GLY A 46 6.90 1.68 17.14
C GLY A 46 6.73 1.12 15.74
N PHE A 47 5.58 1.31 15.11
CA PHE A 47 5.42 1.10 13.68
C PHE A 47 6.16 2.19 12.90
N ASP A 48 6.75 1.80 11.77
CA ASP A 48 7.64 2.64 10.96
C ASP A 48 6.91 3.43 9.87
N SER A 49 5.73 2.95 9.43
CA SER A 49 5.01 3.56 8.31
C SER A 49 3.52 3.29 8.36
N THR A 50 2.77 4.16 7.68
CA THR A 50 1.36 3.92 7.36
C THR A 50 1.12 4.11 5.87
N LEU A 51 0.23 3.29 5.27
CA LEU A 51 -0.19 3.46 3.89
C LEU A 51 -1.64 3.92 3.84
N VAL A 52 -1.86 5.07 3.22
CA VAL A 52 -3.16 5.69 3.02
C VAL A 52 -3.64 5.38 1.61
N ALA A 53 -4.63 4.49 1.50
CA ALA A 53 -5.19 4.09 0.21
C ALA A 53 -6.03 5.21 -0.40
N GLN A 54 -5.90 5.43 -1.72
CA GLN A 54 -6.68 6.45 -2.40
C GLN A 54 -7.90 5.88 -3.09
N HIS A 55 -9.07 6.40 -2.71
CA HIS A 55 -10.33 6.26 -3.41
C HIS A 55 -11.16 7.53 -3.23
N THR A 56 -11.97 7.89 -4.23
CA THR A 56 -12.94 8.98 -4.15
C THR A 56 -14.28 8.51 -3.58
N VAL A 57 -14.57 7.22 -3.75
CA VAL A 57 -15.70 6.51 -3.18
C VAL A 57 -15.22 5.17 -2.63
N ASN A 58 -15.90 4.63 -1.64
CA ASN A 58 -15.55 3.31 -1.14
C ASN A 58 -15.66 2.27 -2.27
N PRO A 59 -14.63 1.47 -2.55
CA PRO A 59 -14.68 0.46 -3.61
C PRO A 59 -15.62 -0.72 -3.30
N ARG A 60 -16.25 -0.69 -2.15
CA ARG A 60 -17.38 -1.53 -1.75
C ARG A 60 -18.69 -0.77 -1.94
N PRO A 61 -19.86 -1.22 -1.41
CA PRO A 61 -21.13 -0.57 -1.67
C PRO A 61 -21.06 0.95 -1.52
N ALA A 62 -21.65 1.64 -2.49
CA ALA A 62 -21.56 3.11 -2.64
C ALA A 62 -22.12 3.94 -1.46
N MET A 63 -22.56 3.30 -0.38
CA MET A 63 -23.07 3.97 0.81
C MET A 63 -22.11 3.95 2.00
N GLU A 64 -20.91 3.38 1.84
CA GLU A 64 -19.89 3.37 2.89
C GLU A 64 -18.97 4.58 2.77
N ASP A 65 -18.57 5.14 3.92
CA ASP A 65 -17.69 6.29 3.99
C ASP A 65 -16.30 5.98 3.42
N GLN A 66 -15.69 7.01 2.88
CA GLN A 66 -14.34 7.01 2.37
C GLN A 66 -13.67 8.34 2.70
N LEU A 67 -12.56 8.30 3.43
CA LEU A 67 -11.72 9.48 3.61
C LEU A 67 -10.87 9.74 2.38
N GLU A 68 -10.65 11.00 2.07
CA GLU A 68 -9.74 11.40 1.01
C GLU A 68 -8.29 11.25 1.45
N ALA A 69 -7.45 10.62 0.64
CA ALA A 69 -6.12 10.17 1.04
C ALA A 69 -5.12 11.32 1.24
N TRP A 70 -5.11 12.31 0.36
CA TRP A 70 -4.09 13.35 0.33
C TRP A 70 -4.30 14.39 1.43
N THR A 71 -5.55 14.79 1.67
CA THR A 71 -5.91 15.68 2.78
C THR A 71 -5.71 15.00 4.12
N SER A 72 -6.09 13.72 4.25
CA SER A 72 -5.81 12.91 5.45
C SER A 72 -4.30 12.80 5.71
N SER A 73 -3.51 12.55 4.68
CA SER A 73 -2.05 12.43 4.81
C SER A 73 -1.39 13.74 5.24
N ALA A 74 -1.87 14.89 4.75
CA ALA A 74 -1.37 16.19 5.19
C ALA A 74 -1.66 16.43 6.69
N ALA A 75 -2.86 16.07 7.14
CA ALA A 75 -3.23 16.17 8.55
C ALA A 75 -2.40 15.21 9.42
N LEU A 76 -2.24 13.94 9.00
CA LEU A 76 -1.39 12.96 9.70
C LEU A 76 0.07 13.39 9.75
N ALA A 77 0.59 14.00 8.68
CA ALA A 77 1.95 14.53 8.63
C ALA A 77 2.21 15.61 9.69
N ALA A 78 1.21 16.42 9.98
CA ALA A 78 1.28 17.47 11.00
C ALA A 78 1.12 16.95 12.45
N LEU A 79 0.51 15.78 12.63
CA LEU A 79 0.19 15.20 13.93
C LEU A 79 1.19 14.13 14.40
N THR A 80 2.09 13.69 13.52
CA THR A 80 3.07 12.62 13.79
C THR A 80 4.49 13.14 13.70
N ASP A 81 5.45 12.42 14.31
CA ASP A 81 6.85 12.85 14.38
C ASP A 81 7.84 11.88 13.72
N ARG A 82 7.52 10.58 13.63
CA ARG A 82 8.46 9.53 13.19
C ARG A 82 7.94 8.66 12.07
N ILE A 83 6.64 8.35 12.07
CA ILE A 83 6.03 7.40 11.12
C ILE A 83 6.10 7.94 9.68
N GLU A 84 6.55 7.12 8.73
CA GLU A 84 6.51 7.44 7.30
C GLU A 84 5.07 7.36 6.78
N ILE A 85 4.63 8.40 6.07
CA ILE A 85 3.28 8.49 5.52
C ILE A 85 3.37 8.19 4.03
N ILE A 86 2.88 7.02 3.64
CA ILE A 86 2.87 6.54 2.27
C ILE A 86 1.46 6.77 1.70
N THR A 87 1.33 7.71 0.76
CA THR A 87 0.01 8.03 0.18
C THR A 87 -0.11 7.46 -1.21
N ALA A 88 -1.14 6.66 -1.42
CA ALA A 88 -1.44 6.12 -2.74
C ALA A 88 -1.93 7.22 -3.70
N ILE A 89 -1.65 7.05 -4.98
CA ILE A 89 -2.13 7.90 -6.06
C ILE A 89 -2.52 7.09 -7.29
N LYS A 90 -3.66 7.45 -7.88
CA LYS A 90 -4.07 7.03 -9.21
C LYS A 90 -3.80 8.18 -10.18
N PRO A 91 -2.87 8.05 -11.14
CA PRO A 91 -2.48 9.14 -12.03
C PRO A 91 -3.64 9.84 -12.73
N LEU A 92 -4.69 9.12 -13.09
CA LEU A 92 -5.89 9.67 -13.77
C LEU A 92 -6.67 10.68 -12.92
N LEU A 93 -6.49 10.72 -11.60
CA LEU A 93 -7.24 11.62 -10.71
C LEU A 93 -6.61 13.01 -10.59
N TYR A 94 -5.31 13.16 -10.87
CA TYR A 94 -4.61 14.42 -10.63
C TYR A 94 -3.67 14.79 -11.76
N HIS A 95 -3.68 16.07 -12.11
CA HIS A 95 -2.66 16.63 -12.98
C HIS A 95 -1.26 16.51 -12.31
N PRO A 96 -0.21 16.02 -13.02
CA PRO A 96 1.08 15.70 -12.42
C PRO A 96 1.76 16.89 -11.75
N VAL A 97 1.67 18.09 -12.32
CA VAL A 97 2.25 19.32 -11.73
C VAL A 97 1.60 19.66 -10.39
N VAL A 98 0.26 19.57 -10.32
CA VAL A 98 -0.48 19.84 -9.07
C VAL A 98 -0.11 18.83 -8.01
N LEU A 99 -0.06 17.56 -8.36
CA LEU A 99 0.29 16.52 -7.41
C LEU A 99 1.73 16.64 -6.92
N ALA A 100 2.70 16.90 -7.78
CA ALA A 100 4.08 17.13 -7.38
C ALA A 100 4.20 18.27 -6.36
N LYS A 101 3.40 19.34 -6.55
CA LYS A 101 3.32 20.45 -5.57
C LYS A 101 2.74 20.02 -4.24
N MET A 102 1.66 19.22 -4.24
CA MET A 102 1.07 18.69 -3.02
C MET A 102 2.03 17.75 -2.30
N ALA A 103 2.72 16.87 -3.03
CA ALA A 103 3.71 15.96 -2.48
C ALA A 103 4.85 16.69 -1.75
N LEU A 104 5.42 17.72 -2.38
CA LEU A 104 6.44 18.57 -1.76
C LEU A 104 5.92 19.30 -0.51
N GLN A 105 4.65 19.74 -0.52
CA GLN A 105 4.07 20.39 0.65
C GLN A 105 3.91 19.41 1.83
N ILE A 106 3.45 18.20 1.58
CA ILE A 106 3.33 17.17 2.65
C ILE A 106 4.72 16.74 3.12
N GLU A 107 5.71 16.64 2.23
CA GLU A 107 7.10 16.38 2.60
C GLU A 107 7.64 17.44 3.57
N HIS A 108 7.38 18.70 3.33
CA HIS A 108 7.75 19.79 4.24
C HIS A 108 7.03 19.71 5.58
N ILE A 109 5.72 19.46 5.59
CA ILE A 109 4.93 19.29 6.82
C ILE A 109 5.49 18.12 7.63
N SER A 110 5.73 16.99 6.98
CA SER A 110 6.22 15.76 7.60
C SER A 110 7.71 15.78 7.95
N ARG A 111 8.45 16.81 7.53
CA ARG A 111 9.92 16.89 7.72
C ARG A 111 10.66 15.69 7.13
N GLY A 112 10.36 15.36 5.87
CA GLY A 112 11.05 14.30 5.13
C GLY A 112 10.48 12.89 5.35
N ARG A 113 9.26 12.72 5.86
CA ARG A 113 8.63 11.41 6.12
C ARG A 113 7.55 11.04 5.12
N PHE A 114 7.31 11.84 4.10
CA PHE A 114 6.29 11.56 3.11
C PHE A 114 6.81 10.60 2.03
N ALA A 115 5.93 9.74 1.52
CA ALA A 115 6.21 8.89 0.37
C ALA A 115 4.97 8.77 -0.53
N LEU A 116 5.21 8.66 -1.82
CA LEU A 116 4.20 8.48 -2.85
C LEU A 116 4.10 7.00 -3.21
N ASN A 117 2.90 6.43 -3.26
CA ASN A 117 2.67 5.08 -3.78
C ASN A 117 1.87 5.13 -5.08
N LEU A 118 2.54 4.95 -6.21
CA LEU A 118 1.94 4.97 -7.54
C LEU A 118 1.17 3.68 -7.82
N VAL A 119 -0.12 3.79 -8.09
CA VAL A 119 -1.03 2.68 -8.42
C VAL A 119 -1.84 3.01 -9.66
N ASN A 120 -1.66 2.25 -10.74
CA ASN A 120 -2.43 2.49 -11.97
C ASN A 120 -3.82 1.87 -11.89
N ALA A 121 -4.72 2.56 -11.24
CA ALA A 121 -6.17 2.31 -11.07
C ALA A 121 -6.67 0.88 -11.42
N TRP A 122 -7.56 0.34 -10.63
CA TRP A 122 -8.13 -1.00 -10.81
C TRP A 122 -9.66 -1.05 -10.68
N ASN A 123 -10.24 -0.05 -10.00
CA ASN A 123 -11.68 0.06 -9.79
C ASN A 123 -12.28 0.92 -10.92
N ARG A 124 -12.95 0.27 -11.86
CA ARG A 124 -13.53 0.90 -13.03
C ARG A 124 -14.65 1.89 -12.68
N PRO A 125 -15.67 1.53 -11.86
CA PRO A 125 -16.80 2.42 -11.58
C PRO A 125 -16.41 3.73 -10.90
N GLU A 126 -15.37 3.74 -10.10
CA GLU A 126 -14.88 4.94 -9.43
C GLU A 126 -14.52 6.06 -10.44
N LEU A 127 -13.88 5.69 -11.54
CA LEU A 127 -13.41 6.64 -12.55
C LEU A 127 -14.47 6.93 -13.61
N GLU A 128 -15.20 5.92 -14.05
CA GLU A 128 -16.24 6.09 -15.08
C GLU A 128 -17.41 6.93 -14.56
N LYS A 129 -17.91 6.67 -13.35
CA LYS A 129 -19.01 7.44 -12.75
C LYS A 129 -18.60 8.88 -12.41
N ALA A 130 -17.31 9.12 -12.19
CA ALA A 130 -16.78 10.48 -12.00
C ALA A 130 -16.55 11.24 -13.33
N GLY A 131 -16.83 10.62 -14.49
CA GLY A 131 -16.62 11.23 -15.80
C GLY A 131 -15.15 11.31 -16.25
N ILE A 132 -14.25 10.63 -15.54
CA ILE A 132 -12.80 10.61 -15.84
C ILE A 132 -12.50 9.61 -16.97
N GLY A 133 -13.28 8.51 -17.02
CA GLY A 133 -13.05 7.41 -17.93
C GLY A 133 -12.08 6.37 -17.38
N PHE A 134 -12.12 5.15 -17.95
CA PHE A 134 -11.27 4.05 -17.57
C PHE A 134 -10.61 3.45 -18.83
N PRO A 135 -9.46 3.98 -19.26
CA PRO A 135 -8.73 3.47 -20.40
C PRO A 135 -8.35 1.99 -20.23
N GLU A 136 -8.06 1.31 -21.35
CA GLU A 136 -7.55 -0.05 -21.33
C GLU A 136 -6.28 -0.19 -20.46
N HIS A 137 -6.04 -1.40 -19.97
CA HIS A 137 -4.99 -1.69 -18.99
C HIS A 137 -3.63 -1.10 -19.40
N ASP A 138 -3.16 -1.39 -20.61
CA ASP A 138 -1.82 -0.96 -21.04
C ASP A 138 -1.76 0.56 -21.24
N ALA A 139 -2.83 1.16 -21.79
CA ALA A 139 -2.94 2.61 -21.93
C ALA A 139 -2.90 3.34 -20.57
N ARG A 140 -3.43 2.74 -19.49
CA ARG A 140 -3.30 3.33 -18.15
C ARG A 140 -1.85 3.31 -17.64
N TYR A 141 -1.07 2.28 -18.00
CA TYR A 141 0.35 2.23 -17.66
C TYR A 141 1.18 3.21 -18.50
N ASP A 142 0.85 3.39 -19.79
CA ASP A 142 1.50 4.40 -20.64
C ASP A 142 1.22 5.81 -20.12
N TYR A 143 -0.03 6.09 -19.75
CA TYR A 143 -0.40 7.34 -19.08
C TYR A 143 0.36 7.53 -17.77
N GLY A 144 0.41 6.50 -16.92
CA GLY A 144 1.13 6.53 -15.64
C GLY A 144 2.64 6.74 -15.80
N ARG A 145 3.24 6.18 -16.85
CA ARG A 145 4.65 6.36 -17.21
C ARG A 145 4.94 7.79 -17.62
N GLU A 146 4.09 8.38 -18.46
CA GLU A 146 4.22 9.79 -18.85
C GLU A 146 3.99 10.72 -17.66
N TRP A 147 2.98 10.40 -16.83
CA TRP A 147 2.65 11.14 -15.61
C TRP A 147 3.83 11.21 -14.63
N ILE A 148 4.49 10.08 -14.34
CA ILE A 148 5.62 10.06 -13.41
C ILE A 148 6.86 10.75 -14.01
N SER A 149 7.02 10.74 -15.34
CA SER A 149 8.09 11.48 -16.04
C SER A 149 7.98 13.00 -15.86
N VAL A 150 6.79 13.50 -15.50
CA VAL A 150 6.58 14.90 -15.13
C VAL A 150 6.73 15.10 -13.62
N VAL A 151 6.17 14.21 -12.80
CA VAL A 151 6.14 14.36 -11.33
C VAL A 151 7.55 14.27 -10.73
N GLU A 152 8.31 13.28 -11.13
CA GLU A 152 9.59 12.95 -10.49
C GLU A 152 10.62 14.08 -10.61
N PRO A 153 10.90 14.67 -11.81
CA PRO A 153 11.83 15.79 -11.93
C PRO A 153 11.35 17.04 -11.18
N LEU A 154 10.03 17.31 -11.20
CA LEU A 154 9.46 18.42 -10.47
C LEU A 154 9.62 18.27 -8.95
N MET A 155 9.48 17.06 -8.42
CA MET A 155 9.76 16.79 -7.00
C MET A 155 11.23 16.94 -6.66
N ARG A 156 12.15 16.71 -7.59
CA ARG A 156 13.58 17.02 -7.43
C ARG A 156 13.90 18.53 -7.47
N GLY A 157 12.91 19.36 -7.81
CA GLY A 157 13.10 20.81 -7.98
C GLY A 157 13.81 21.20 -9.27
N GLU A 158 13.83 20.30 -10.25
CA GLU A 158 14.38 20.56 -11.58
C GLU A 158 13.44 21.47 -12.40
N ALA A 159 13.97 22.26 -13.30
CA ALA A 159 13.20 22.95 -14.32
C ALA A 159 12.84 21.92 -15.41
N LEU A 160 11.57 21.81 -15.73
CA LEU A 160 11.07 20.82 -16.67
C LEU A 160 10.42 21.46 -17.90
N THR A 161 10.91 21.06 -19.07
CA THR A 161 10.19 21.17 -20.33
C THR A 161 9.91 19.75 -20.83
N PHE A 162 8.63 19.39 -20.96
CA PHE A 162 8.18 18.05 -21.33
C PHE A 162 7.08 18.17 -22.38
N LYS A 163 7.19 17.40 -23.46
CA LYS A 163 6.19 17.30 -24.51
C LYS A 163 5.84 15.85 -24.77
N GLY A 164 4.70 15.42 -24.26
CA GLY A 164 4.20 14.07 -24.41
C GLY A 164 2.86 13.99 -25.14
N THR A 165 2.24 12.82 -25.06
CA THR A 165 0.90 12.56 -25.60
C THR A 165 -0.18 13.15 -24.71
N HIS A 166 0.00 13.06 -23.40
CA HIS A 166 -1.00 13.45 -22.40
C HIS A 166 -0.64 14.77 -21.71
N PHE A 167 0.64 15.09 -21.58
CA PHE A 167 1.10 16.26 -20.84
C PHE A 167 2.07 17.12 -21.66
N ASN A 168 1.88 18.44 -21.54
CA ASN A 168 2.81 19.42 -22.07
C ASN A 168 3.16 20.41 -20.98
N VAL A 169 4.44 20.47 -20.62
CA VAL A 169 4.98 21.36 -19.58
C VAL A 169 6.12 22.16 -20.20
N SER A 170 6.15 23.49 -19.95
CA SER A 170 7.15 24.36 -20.55
C SER A 170 7.82 25.21 -19.47
N ASP A 171 9.14 25.04 -19.33
CA ASP A 171 10.00 25.76 -18.37
C ASP A 171 9.40 25.91 -16.98
N TYR A 172 8.93 24.78 -16.41
CA TYR A 172 8.18 24.77 -15.16
C TYR A 172 9.07 24.25 -14.02
N LYS A 173 9.10 24.99 -12.92
CA LYS A 173 9.86 24.63 -11.74
C LYS A 173 9.05 24.83 -10.46
N LEU A 174 9.07 23.85 -9.59
CA LEU A 174 8.39 23.96 -8.28
C LEU A 174 9.31 24.55 -7.20
N ARG A 175 8.70 25.33 -6.32
CA ARG A 175 9.32 25.89 -5.11
C ARG A 175 8.34 25.77 -3.93
N PRO A 176 8.79 25.59 -2.67
CA PRO A 176 10.16 25.28 -2.30
C PRO A 176 10.57 23.87 -2.79
N VAL A 177 11.85 23.64 -2.93
CA VAL A 177 12.41 22.30 -3.18
C VAL A 177 12.41 21.49 -1.90
N ASP A 178 12.57 20.17 -1.99
CA ASP A 178 12.74 19.32 -0.82
C ASP A 178 13.99 19.73 -0.04
N ALA A 179 13.84 19.93 1.25
CA ALA A 179 14.93 20.36 2.15
C ALA A 179 15.54 19.18 2.94
N TYR A 180 14.94 17.99 2.86
CA TYR A 180 15.27 16.84 3.70
C TYR A 180 15.98 15.74 2.92
N ARG A 181 15.68 15.59 1.64
CA ARG A 181 16.26 14.59 0.72
C ARG A 181 16.12 15.05 -0.74
N THR A 182 16.61 14.25 -1.66
CA THR A 182 16.54 14.60 -3.10
C THR A 182 15.10 14.76 -3.59
N ARG A 183 14.18 13.93 -3.11
CA ARG A 183 12.73 13.96 -3.33
C ARG A 183 12.01 13.01 -2.39
N PRO A 184 10.69 13.12 -2.23
CA PRO A 184 9.87 12.08 -1.60
C PRO A 184 10.10 10.70 -2.23
N ARG A 185 10.06 9.65 -1.42
CA ARG A 185 10.27 8.28 -1.89
C ARG A 185 9.10 7.81 -2.77
N LEU A 186 9.43 7.07 -3.83
CA LEU A 186 8.47 6.49 -4.74
C LEU A 186 8.28 5.00 -4.46
N TYR A 187 7.15 4.64 -3.89
CA TYR A 187 6.64 3.29 -3.90
C TYR A 187 5.85 3.06 -5.19
N VAL A 188 5.89 1.87 -5.74
CA VAL A 188 5.09 1.48 -6.91
C VAL A 188 4.37 0.18 -6.57
N GLY A 189 3.05 0.18 -6.75
CA GLY A 189 2.21 -1.00 -6.60
C GLY A 189 1.90 -1.66 -7.96
N GLY A 190 1.55 -2.95 -7.90
CA GLY A 190 1.17 -3.74 -9.06
C GLY A 190 2.24 -4.75 -9.49
N GLU A 191 1.77 -5.85 -10.09
CA GLU A 191 2.60 -7.02 -10.39
C GLU A 191 2.50 -7.46 -11.86
N SER A 192 1.65 -6.80 -12.68
CA SER A 192 1.58 -7.05 -14.11
C SER A 192 2.89 -6.68 -14.81
N GLU A 193 3.11 -7.20 -16.01
CA GLU A 193 4.34 -6.92 -16.76
C GLU A 193 4.58 -5.40 -16.95
N PRO A 194 3.56 -4.58 -17.34
CA PRO A 194 3.74 -3.13 -17.39
C PRO A 194 4.06 -2.49 -16.03
N ALA A 195 3.49 -3.03 -14.92
CA ALA A 195 3.78 -2.56 -13.57
C ALA A 195 5.25 -2.80 -13.21
N ARG A 196 5.76 -4.01 -13.46
CA ARG A 196 7.16 -4.37 -13.19
C ARG A 196 8.15 -3.53 -13.99
N GLY A 197 7.80 -3.17 -15.23
CA GLY A 197 8.55 -2.19 -16.01
C GLY A 197 8.60 -0.82 -15.33
N LEU A 198 7.45 -0.32 -14.90
CA LEU A 198 7.35 0.97 -14.19
C LEU A 198 8.15 0.97 -12.87
N VAL A 199 8.08 -0.15 -12.12
CA VAL A 199 8.88 -0.36 -10.90
C VAL A 199 10.38 -0.27 -11.20
N ALA A 200 10.85 -0.97 -12.24
CA ALA A 200 12.26 -0.97 -12.61
C ALA A 200 12.75 0.43 -13.02
N ASP A 201 11.93 1.17 -13.76
CA ASP A 201 12.30 2.50 -14.27
C ASP A 201 12.30 3.58 -13.16
N TRP A 202 11.30 3.57 -12.26
CA TRP A 202 11.01 4.71 -11.39
C TRP A 202 10.93 4.41 -9.89
N GLY A 203 10.59 3.16 -9.49
CA GLY A 203 10.34 2.85 -8.08
C GLY A 203 11.60 2.91 -7.22
N ASP A 204 11.52 3.44 -6.01
CA ASP A 204 12.51 3.23 -4.95
C ASP A 204 12.16 1.97 -4.15
N VAL A 205 10.86 1.70 -4.00
CA VAL A 205 10.33 0.51 -3.33
C VAL A 205 9.25 -0.12 -4.18
N TRP A 206 9.33 -1.42 -4.41
CA TRP A 206 8.22 -2.18 -4.99
C TRP A 206 7.33 -2.75 -3.90
N PHE A 207 6.03 -2.48 -4.00
CA PHE A 207 5.03 -2.96 -3.06
C PHE A 207 4.32 -4.21 -3.62
N ILE A 208 4.64 -5.37 -3.06
CA ILE A 208 4.17 -6.69 -3.49
C ILE A 208 2.95 -7.10 -2.66
N ASN A 209 1.94 -7.72 -3.30
CA ASN A 209 0.81 -8.31 -2.58
C ASN A 209 1.23 -9.56 -1.80
N GLY A 210 0.52 -9.84 -0.72
CA GLY A 210 0.75 -11.02 0.11
C GLY A 210 0.53 -12.32 -0.66
N GLN A 211 1.60 -13.11 -0.80
CA GLN A 211 1.60 -14.40 -1.46
C GLN A 211 2.71 -15.30 -0.88
N PRO A 212 2.74 -16.62 -1.20
CA PRO A 212 3.73 -17.53 -0.67
C PRO A 212 5.17 -17.05 -0.91
N LEU A 213 6.07 -17.36 0.03
CA LEU A 213 7.47 -16.92 -0.01
C LEU A 213 8.17 -17.24 -1.34
N ALA A 214 7.93 -18.44 -1.91
CA ALA A 214 8.53 -18.85 -3.18
C ALA A 214 8.10 -17.95 -4.36
N ASP A 215 6.83 -17.53 -4.36
CA ASP A 215 6.30 -16.64 -5.40
C ASP A 215 6.90 -15.24 -5.25
N VAL A 216 7.01 -14.73 -4.02
CA VAL A 216 7.69 -13.46 -3.73
C VAL A 216 9.15 -13.48 -4.16
N GLN A 217 9.88 -14.57 -3.88
CA GLN A 217 11.27 -14.74 -4.32
C GLN A 217 11.39 -14.70 -5.84
N SER A 218 10.47 -15.35 -6.56
CA SER A 218 10.43 -15.36 -8.03
C SER A 218 10.19 -13.96 -8.59
N LEU A 219 9.28 -13.19 -7.99
CA LEU A 219 8.99 -11.81 -8.37
C LEU A 219 10.18 -10.88 -8.13
N ILE A 220 10.82 -10.99 -6.95
CA ILE A 220 12.03 -10.21 -6.62
C ILE A 220 13.15 -10.52 -7.62
N ALA A 221 13.37 -11.81 -7.91
CA ALA A 221 14.40 -12.22 -8.85
C ALA A 221 14.14 -11.70 -10.27
N ASP A 222 12.88 -11.66 -10.72
CA ASP A 222 12.52 -11.11 -12.03
C ASP A 222 12.84 -9.62 -12.12
N VAL A 223 12.33 -8.82 -11.18
CA VAL A 223 12.50 -7.36 -11.24
C VAL A 223 13.94 -6.92 -10.98
N SER A 224 14.67 -7.66 -10.13
CA SER A 224 16.08 -7.37 -9.84
C SER A 224 17.02 -7.56 -11.04
N ARG A 225 16.61 -8.34 -12.05
CA ARG A 225 17.37 -8.52 -13.30
C ARG A 225 17.12 -7.43 -14.34
N ARG A 226 16.08 -6.62 -14.15
CA ARG A 226 15.72 -5.56 -15.11
C ARG A 226 16.72 -4.41 -15.06
N PRO A 227 17.08 -3.81 -16.21
CA PRO A 227 17.91 -2.62 -16.24
C PRO A 227 17.31 -1.51 -15.38
N ARG A 228 18.15 -0.82 -14.65
CA ARG A 228 17.74 0.23 -13.72
C ARG A 228 18.75 1.38 -13.69
N LYS A 229 18.26 2.63 -13.67
CA LYS A 229 19.11 3.83 -13.61
C LYS A 229 19.31 4.37 -12.19
N GLY A 230 18.48 3.96 -11.24
CA GLY A 230 18.48 4.45 -9.86
C GLY A 230 19.23 3.56 -8.87
N ALA A 231 19.14 3.90 -7.60
CA ALA A 231 19.62 3.07 -6.49
C ALA A 231 18.98 1.67 -6.51
N PRO A 232 19.58 0.66 -5.85
CA PRO A 232 18.98 -0.67 -5.74
C PRO A 232 17.54 -0.60 -5.24
N LEU A 233 16.66 -1.38 -5.89
CA LEU A 233 15.25 -1.45 -5.53
C LEU A 233 15.09 -2.10 -4.16
N ARG A 234 14.23 -1.54 -3.34
CA ARG A 234 13.79 -2.10 -2.07
C ARG A 234 12.42 -2.77 -2.23
N PHE A 235 12.07 -3.66 -1.32
CA PHE A 235 10.86 -4.46 -1.45
C PHE A 235 9.98 -4.35 -0.19
N GLY A 236 8.70 -4.12 -0.42
CA GLY A 236 7.65 -4.15 0.60
C GLY A 236 6.63 -5.25 0.30
N LEU A 237 6.05 -5.82 1.34
CA LEU A 237 5.03 -6.87 1.26
C LEU A 237 3.79 -6.44 2.03
N SER A 238 2.61 -6.54 1.41
CA SER A 238 1.34 -6.44 2.12
C SER A 238 0.97 -7.79 2.71
N ALA A 239 0.50 -7.84 3.96
CA ALA A 239 0.05 -9.07 4.58
C ALA A 239 -1.04 -8.85 5.62
N PHE A 240 -1.92 -9.84 5.76
CA PHE A 240 -2.86 -9.94 6.88
C PHE A 240 -2.29 -10.90 7.92
N VAL A 241 -2.31 -10.49 9.18
CA VAL A 241 -1.68 -11.24 10.29
C VAL A 241 -2.75 -11.83 11.20
N ILE A 242 -2.60 -13.12 11.51
CA ILE A 242 -3.36 -13.80 12.57
C ILE A 242 -2.34 -14.52 13.46
N ALA A 243 -2.00 -13.92 14.60
CA ALA A 243 -1.03 -14.45 15.52
C ALA A 243 -1.68 -14.74 16.89
N ARG A 244 -1.47 -15.96 17.40
CA ARG A 244 -2.00 -16.43 18.69
C ARG A 244 -0.89 -17.13 19.48
N GLU A 245 -1.15 -17.48 20.72
CA GLU A 245 -0.20 -18.27 21.53
C GLU A 245 0.10 -19.64 20.90
N THR A 246 -0.90 -20.25 20.26
CA THR A 246 -0.77 -21.56 19.61
C THR A 246 -1.22 -21.50 18.16
N GLU A 247 -0.66 -22.38 17.33
CA GLU A 247 -1.09 -22.53 15.94
C GLU A 247 -2.57 -22.93 15.84
N ALA A 248 -3.04 -23.79 16.73
CA ALA A 248 -4.44 -24.22 16.77
C ALA A 248 -5.40 -23.04 16.97
N ALA A 249 -5.08 -22.12 17.89
CA ALA A 249 -5.87 -20.91 18.14
C ALA A 249 -5.84 -19.96 16.93
N ALA A 250 -4.69 -19.83 16.26
CA ALA A 250 -4.59 -19.01 15.05
C ALA A 250 -5.40 -19.60 13.89
N ARG A 251 -5.39 -20.90 13.70
CA ARG A 251 -6.21 -21.62 12.70
C ARG A 251 -7.70 -21.50 12.98
N ALA A 252 -8.11 -21.59 14.25
CA ALA A 252 -9.51 -21.37 14.65
C ALA A 252 -9.97 -19.95 14.31
N GLU A 253 -9.15 -18.95 14.57
CA GLU A 253 -9.45 -17.57 14.22
C GLU A 253 -9.53 -17.37 12.70
N LEU A 254 -8.61 -17.96 11.93
CA LEU A 254 -8.68 -17.94 10.47
C LEU A 254 -10.00 -18.54 9.96
N ALA A 255 -10.43 -19.68 10.53
CA ALA A 255 -11.69 -20.31 10.17
C ALA A 255 -12.90 -19.43 10.52
N ARG A 256 -12.87 -18.74 11.68
CA ARG A 256 -13.90 -17.76 12.07
C ARG A 256 -14.00 -16.63 11.05
N LEU A 257 -12.90 -16.04 10.66
CA LEU A 257 -12.86 -14.96 9.68
C LEU A 257 -13.31 -15.42 8.29
N PHE A 258 -12.99 -16.64 7.87
CA PHE A 258 -13.53 -17.21 6.63
C PHE A 258 -15.04 -17.37 6.68
N ALA A 259 -15.58 -17.86 7.81
CA ALA A 259 -17.02 -18.02 7.99
C ALA A 259 -17.77 -16.67 7.97
N LEU A 260 -17.19 -15.63 8.55
CA LEU A 260 -17.72 -14.27 8.48
C LEU A 260 -17.64 -13.72 7.04
N ALA A 261 -16.48 -13.84 6.41
CA ALA A 261 -16.28 -13.37 5.05
C ALA A 261 -17.16 -14.07 4.01
N ALA A 262 -17.60 -15.29 4.27
CA ALA A 262 -18.58 -16.00 3.44
C ALA A 262 -19.97 -15.34 3.44
N LYS A 263 -20.30 -14.54 4.44
CA LYS A 263 -21.55 -13.77 4.49
C LYS A 263 -21.52 -12.52 3.59
N ASP A 264 -20.35 -12.10 3.14
CA ASP A 264 -20.14 -10.93 2.28
C ASP A 264 -20.10 -11.32 0.78
N VAL A 265 -20.69 -12.44 0.38
CA VAL A 265 -20.55 -13.02 -0.96
C VAL A 265 -21.01 -12.08 -2.07
N ASP A 266 -22.12 -11.38 -1.89
CA ASP A 266 -22.68 -10.47 -2.90
C ASP A 266 -21.79 -9.23 -3.07
N ILE A 267 -21.31 -8.68 -1.96
CA ILE A 267 -20.39 -7.52 -1.95
C ILE A 267 -19.06 -7.87 -2.63
N ARG A 268 -18.56 -9.07 -2.40
CA ARG A 268 -17.33 -9.57 -3.02
C ARG A 268 -17.51 -9.83 -4.51
N ALA A 269 -18.66 -10.34 -4.92
CA ALA A 269 -19.00 -10.55 -6.31
C ALA A 269 -19.07 -9.21 -7.06
N GLU A 270 -19.71 -8.20 -6.48
CA GLU A 270 -19.74 -6.84 -7.04
C GLU A 270 -18.33 -6.24 -7.13
N GLN A 271 -17.54 -6.32 -6.07
CA GLN A 271 -16.17 -5.83 -6.09
C GLN A 271 -15.33 -6.52 -7.16
N HIS A 272 -15.50 -7.83 -7.35
CA HIS A 272 -14.80 -8.58 -8.38
C HIS A 272 -15.22 -8.13 -9.78
N ALA A 273 -16.51 -7.94 -10.03
CA ALA A 273 -17.03 -7.44 -11.31
C ALA A 273 -16.51 -6.03 -11.64
N ASN A 274 -16.29 -5.20 -10.62
CA ASN A 274 -15.79 -3.83 -10.74
C ASN A 274 -14.25 -3.73 -10.85
N THR A 275 -13.54 -4.84 -10.64
CA THR A 275 -12.08 -4.89 -10.70
C THR A 275 -11.61 -5.21 -12.12
N ASP A 276 -10.57 -4.52 -12.61
CA ASP A 276 -9.95 -4.86 -13.89
C ASP A 276 -9.46 -6.33 -13.88
N PRO A 277 -10.01 -7.20 -14.77
CA PRO A 277 -9.65 -8.62 -14.81
C PRO A 277 -8.19 -8.87 -15.19
N ARG A 278 -7.50 -7.90 -15.80
CA ARG A 278 -6.07 -7.97 -16.13
C ARG A 278 -5.18 -7.63 -14.93
N SER A 279 -5.75 -7.15 -13.82
CA SER A 279 -4.96 -6.94 -12.60
C SER A 279 -4.55 -8.30 -12.01
N VAL A 280 -3.27 -8.45 -11.66
CA VAL A 280 -2.76 -9.68 -11.03
C VAL A 280 -3.47 -9.94 -9.70
N MET A 281 -3.85 -8.90 -8.98
CA MET A 281 -4.65 -9.01 -7.76
C MET A 281 -5.98 -9.75 -8.00
N ALA A 282 -6.72 -9.42 -9.07
CA ALA A 282 -7.97 -10.12 -9.43
C ALA A 282 -7.71 -11.58 -9.76
N GLN A 283 -6.66 -11.86 -10.53
CA GLN A 283 -6.29 -13.22 -10.94
C GLN A 283 -5.86 -14.10 -9.76
N THR A 284 -5.14 -13.53 -8.78
CA THR A 284 -4.69 -14.26 -7.59
C THR A 284 -5.83 -14.45 -6.58
N LEU A 285 -6.76 -13.51 -6.47
CA LEU A 285 -7.96 -13.64 -5.64
C LEU A 285 -8.84 -14.82 -6.08
N ALA A 286 -8.92 -15.08 -7.38
CA ALA A 286 -9.71 -16.17 -7.92
C ALA A 286 -9.12 -17.56 -7.62
N LYS A 287 -7.82 -17.67 -7.33
CA LYS A 287 -7.11 -18.97 -7.21
C LYS A 287 -7.03 -19.51 -5.79
N THR A 288 -7.02 -18.65 -4.77
CA THR A 288 -6.79 -19.08 -3.39
C THR A 288 -7.68 -18.30 -2.43
N PRO A 289 -8.54 -18.97 -1.65
CA PRO A 289 -9.32 -18.32 -0.59
C PRO A 289 -8.38 -17.62 0.40
N ARG A 290 -8.70 -16.36 0.73
CA ARG A 290 -7.92 -15.56 1.67
C ARG A 290 -8.79 -14.56 2.42
N VAL A 291 -8.33 -14.16 3.58
CA VAL A 291 -8.90 -13.08 4.39
C VAL A 291 -8.02 -11.84 4.18
N GLY A 292 -8.64 -10.67 4.16
CA GLY A 292 -7.97 -9.39 3.95
C GLY A 292 -7.81 -8.99 2.47
N SER A 293 -7.26 -7.82 2.24
CA SER A 293 -7.00 -7.24 0.90
C SER A 293 -5.52 -7.34 0.53
N ASN A 294 -5.17 -7.00 -0.72
CA ASN A 294 -3.77 -6.97 -1.19
C ASN A 294 -2.98 -8.25 -0.88
N GLY A 295 -3.58 -9.40 -1.19
CA GLY A 295 -3.02 -10.70 -0.89
C GLY A 295 -3.41 -11.27 0.48
N GLY A 296 -3.76 -10.44 1.44
CA GLY A 296 -4.28 -10.86 2.73
C GLY A 296 -3.46 -11.94 3.42
N THR A 297 -4.13 -13.04 3.84
CA THR A 297 -3.47 -14.20 4.47
C THR A 297 -2.65 -15.06 3.51
N GLY A 298 -2.55 -14.70 2.22
CA GLY A 298 -1.74 -15.42 1.23
C GLY A 298 -0.24 -15.47 1.54
N ALA A 299 0.29 -14.49 2.27
CA ALA A 299 1.65 -14.49 2.79
C ALA A 299 1.89 -15.54 3.90
N GLY A 300 0.83 -16.17 4.42
CA GLY A 300 0.94 -17.19 5.45
C GLY A 300 1.35 -16.68 6.83
N LEU A 301 1.16 -15.39 7.13
CA LEU A 301 1.43 -14.84 8.48
C LEU A 301 0.31 -15.22 9.45
N VAL A 302 0.02 -16.51 9.54
CA VAL A 302 -1.02 -17.13 10.37
C VAL A 302 -0.40 -18.26 11.17
N GLY A 303 -0.35 -18.15 12.49
CA GLY A 303 0.28 -19.19 13.33
C GLY A 303 0.52 -18.76 14.77
N SER A 304 1.35 -19.53 15.47
CA SER A 304 1.82 -19.11 16.78
C SER A 304 2.67 -17.84 16.67
N TYR A 305 2.89 -17.13 17.78
CA TYR A 305 3.71 -15.93 17.79
C TYR A 305 5.11 -16.19 17.21
N ASP A 306 5.72 -17.31 17.57
CA ASP A 306 7.05 -17.67 17.09
C ASP A 306 7.03 -18.01 15.59
N GLN A 307 6.04 -18.79 15.12
CA GLN A 307 5.90 -19.13 13.70
C GLN A 307 5.71 -17.88 12.83
N VAL A 308 4.91 -16.90 13.29
CA VAL A 308 4.72 -15.63 12.54
C VAL A 308 6.03 -14.84 12.50
N ALA A 309 6.75 -14.74 13.61
CA ALA A 309 8.04 -14.06 13.67
C ALA A 309 9.08 -14.72 12.74
N GLU A 310 9.19 -16.05 12.74
CA GLU A 310 10.08 -16.81 11.85
C GLU A 310 9.77 -16.59 10.38
N ARG A 311 8.47 -16.56 9.99
CA ARG A 311 8.04 -16.29 8.62
C ARG A 311 8.38 -14.88 8.17
N ILE A 312 8.19 -13.87 9.03
CA ILE A 312 8.62 -12.49 8.76
C ILE A 312 10.12 -12.44 8.48
N VAL A 313 10.93 -13.11 9.31
CA VAL A 313 12.38 -13.19 9.11
C VAL A 313 12.74 -13.95 7.82
N ALA A 314 11.98 -14.98 7.45
CA ALA A 314 12.19 -15.69 6.19
C ALA A 314 11.92 -14.79 4.97
N PHE A 315 10.84 -14.00 4.97
CA PHE A 315 10.60 -12.98 3.93
C PHE A 315 11.69 -11.90 3.91
N ASN A 316 12.18 -11.48 5.07
CA ASN A 316 13.27 -10.50 5.14
C ASN A 316 14.57 -11.04 4.55
N ARG A 317 14.90 -12.32 4.80
CA ARG A 317 16.04 -13.00 4.16
C ARG A 317 15.90 -13.10 2.64
N ALA A 318 14.68 -13.13 2.13
CA ALA A 318 14.38 -13.07 0.70
C ALA A 318 14.44 -11.64 0.11
N GLY A 319 14.66 -10.61 0.94
CA GLY A 319 14.82 -9.23 0.52
C GLY A 319 13.69 -8.27 0.92
N ILE A 320 12.61 -8.76 1.53
CA ILE A 320 11.54 -7.89 2.01
C ILE A 320 12.02 -7.06 3.20
N GLU A 321 11.90 -5.75 3.07
CA GLU A 321 12.25 -4.80 4.11
C GLU A 321 11.02 -4.30 4.87
N THR A 322 9.97 -3.91 4.16
CA THR A 322 8.77 -3.29 4.75
C THR A 322 7.59 -4.25 4.70
N PHE A 323 6.98 -4.50 5.85
CA PHE A 323 5.74 -5.27 5.98
C PHE A 323 4.59 -4.32 6.25
N MET A 324 3.66 -4.16 5.29
CA MET A 324 2.46 -3.36 5.45
C MET A 324 1.31 -4.25 5.88
N LEU A 325 0.91 -4.11 7.13
CA LEU A 325 0.12 -5.10 7.83
C LEU A 325 -1.35 -4.70 7.95
N GLN A 326 -2.20 -5.72 7.93
CA GLN A 326 -3.64 -5.64 8.14
C GLN A 326 -4.04 -6.59 9.25
N TYR A 327 -5.08 -6.24 9.97
CA TYR A 327 -5.59 -6.96 11.14
C TYR A 327 -7.11 -6.92 11.18
N GLN A 328 -7.71 -7.79 12.00
CA GLN A 328 -9.11 -7.72 12.41
C GLN A 328 -9.35 -8.53 13.70
N PRO A 329 -9.89 -7.94 14.77
CA PRO A 329 -10.15 -6.50 14.96
C PRO A 329 -8.87 -5.69 14.88
N PHE A 330 -8.91 -4.50 14.22
CA PHE A 330 -7.66 -3.87 13.78
C PHE A 330 -6.79 -3.41 14.96
N GLU A 331 -7.31 -2.57 15.84
CA GLU A 331 -6.54 -1.97 16.93
C GLU A 331 -6.05 -3.02 17.94
N ALA A 332 -6.90 -3.99 18.27
CA ALA A 332 -6.56 -5.06 19.23
C ALA A 332 -5.42 -5.94 18.71
N GLU A 333 -5.50 -6.35 17.45
CA GLU A 333 -4.49 -7.20 16.83
C GLU A 333 -3.20 -6.44 16.49
N MET A 334 -3.29 -5.14 16.17
CA MET A 334 -2.13 -4.26 16.04
C MET A 334 -1.33 -4.17 17.34
N ARG A 335 -2.02 -3.98 18.48
CA ARG A 335 -1.39 -3.97 19.81
C ARG A 335 -0.74 -5.32 20.13
N ARG A 336 -1.44 -6.41 19.84
CA ARG A 336 -0.90 -7.78 20.00
C ARG A 336 0.36 -7.99 19.16
N PHE A 337 0.35 -7.57 17.91
CA PHE A 337 1.53 -7.66 17.03
C PHE A 337 2.72 -6.88 17.60
N ALA A 338 2.49 -5.67 18.06
CA ALA A 338 3.54 -4.84 18.66
C ALA A 338 4.12 -5.48 19.93
N ALA A 339 3.26 -6.04 20.79
CA ALA A 339 3.68 -6.65 22.06
C ALA A 339 4.35 -8.01 21.87
N GLU A 340 3.83 -8.85 20.98
CA GLU A 340 4.22 -10.25 20.89
C GLU A 340 5.16 -10.55 19.71
N ILE A 341 4.95 -9.92 18.56
CA ILE A 341 5.69 -10.29 17.34
C ILE A 341 6.93 -9.42 17.14
N MET A 342 6.81 -8.10 17.24
CA MET A 342 7.97 -7.22 17.03
C MET A 342 9.18 -7.56 17.89
N PRO A 343 9.06 -7.86 19.21
CA PRO A 343 10.21 -8.25 20.03
C PRO A 343 10.81 -9.59 19.60
N ARG A 344 9.97 -10.55 19.15
CA ARG A 344 10.44 -11.85 18.65
C ARG A 344 11.23 -11.71 17.36
N VAL A 345 10.71 -10.91 16.43
CA VAL A 345 11.41 -10.61 15.16
C VAL A 345 12.77 -9.96 15.43
N ARG A 346 12.83 -9.00 16.35
CA ARG A 346 14.11 -8.33 16.73
C ARG A 346 15.14 -9.28 17.33
N ARG A 347 14.71 -10.34 18.02
CA ARG A 347 15.63 -11.37 18.58
C ARG A 347 16.14 -12.35 17.51
N LEU A 348 15.35 -12.59 16.45
CA LEU A 348 15.71 -13.51 15.36
C LEU A 348 16.50 -12.81 14.24
N GLY A 349 16.41 -11.51 14.18
CA GLY A 349 17.05 -10.62 13.20
C GLY A 349 18.35 -10.10 13.63
#